data_be2b1ac8ab19210ab925675cf82a75c4
#
_entry.id   be2b1ac8ab19210ab925675cf82a75c4
#
_cell.length_a   1.000
_cell.length_b   1.000
_cell.length_c   1.000
_cell.angle_alpha   90.00
_cell.angle_beta   90.00
_cell.angle_gamma   90.00
#
_symmetry.space_group_name_H-M   'P 1'
#
loop_
_entity.id
_entity.type
_entity.pdbx_description
1 polymer ?
#
loop_
_entity_poly.entity_id
_entity_poly.type
_entity_poly.pdbx_seq_one_letter_code
_entity_poly.pdbx_strand_id
1 'polypeptide(L)'
;MATSKSRSVARIGILGIMQDLYDDMIPGIAPRQEGYAAELAASLAGVGEFIPGKVVKYREDAERVMREFEDSDLDGVLVVMLTYGPAMRVARLLAESRLPICLANIQPEPAVTAAWDMADMTSTRVCTGRRTPPTPWSGPGGGSAC
;
A
#
# COMPACT_ATOMS: atom_id res chain seq x y z
N MET A 1 -22.86 9.19 -17.39
CA MET A 1 -22.39 10.45 -16.79
C MET A 1 -22.34 10.23 -15.28
N ALA A 2 -21.17 9.98 -14.72
CA ALA A 2 -21.03 9.87 -13.28
C ALA A 2 -21.07 11.27 -12.69
N THR A 3 -22.08 11.56 -11.88
CA THR A 3 -22.17 12.80 -11.10
C THR A 3 -21.02 12.79 -10.11
N SER A 4 -20.00 13.61 -10.37
CA SER A 4 -18.96 13.94 -9.41
C SER A 4 -19.64 14.55 -8.19
N LYS A 5 -19.78 13.78 -7.12
CA LYS A 5 -20.11 14.33 -5.81
C LYS A 5 -18.96 15.23 -5.39
N SER A 6 -19.20 16.53 -5.36
CA SER A 6 -18.25 17.50 -4.80
C SER A 6 -18.13 17.26 -3.29
N ARG A 7 -17.23 16.32 -2.90
CA ARG A 7 -16.79 16.22 -1.51
C ARG A 7 -15.63 17.17 -1.30
N SER A 8 -15.59 17.78 -0.15
CA SER A 8 -14.48 18.67 0.24
C SER A 8 -13.21 17.87 0.63
N VAL A 9 -13.36 16.57 0.92
CA VAL A 9 -12.29 15.69 1.40
C VAL A 9 -12.34 14.38 0.62
N ALA A 10 -11.22 13.97 0.04
CA ALA A 10 -11.08 12.70 -0.66
C ALA A 10 -11.12 11.51 0.32
N ARG A 11 -11.77 10.42 -0.09
CA ARG A 11 -11.82 9.14 0.65
C ARG A 11 -10.97 8.11 -0.07
N ILE A 12 -9.92 7.64 0.60
CA ILE A 12 -8.90 6.77 0.03
C ILE A 12 -8.84 5.44 0.81
N GLY A 13 -9.01 4.33 0.12
CA GLY A 13 -8.78 3.00 0.70
C GLY A 13 -7.28 2.69 0.80
N ILE A 14 -6.83 2.12 1.91
CA ILE A 14 -5.44 1.63 2.03
C ILE A 14 -5.44 0.12 1.80
N LEU A 15 -4.76 -0.31 0.75
CA LEU A 15 -4.50 -1.72 0.45
C LEU A 15 -3.09 -2.09 0.90
N GLY A 16 -2.98 -2.76 2.04
CA GLY A 16 -1.70 -3.22 2.57
C GLY A 16 -1.33 -4.61 2.05
N ILE A 17 -0.19 -4.75 1.39
CA ILE A 17 0.29 -6.02 0.82
C ILE A 17 1.36 -6.62 1.71
N MET A 18 1.22 -7.91 2.02
CA MET A 18 2.15 -8.68 2.83
C MET A 18 2.38 -10.07 2.23
N GLN A 19 3.55 -10.64 2.48
CA GLN A 19 3.84 -12.04 2.16
C GLN A 19 3.31 -12.96 3.27
N ASP A 20 2.58 -14.00 2.88
CA ASP A 20 2.03 -15.02 3.78
C ASP A 20 3.10 -15.81 4.54
N LEU A 21 4.23 -16.09 3.89
CA LEU A 21 5.37 -16.80 4.47
C LEU A 21 5.82 -16.22 5.82
N TYR A 22 5.64 -14.93 6.02
CA TYR A 22 6.10 -14.26 7.24
C TYR A 22 5.23 -14.55 8.46
N ASP A 23 4.01 -15.05 8.30
CA ASP A 23 3.18 -15.45 9.45
C ASP A 23 3.82 -16.58 10.24
N ASP A 24 4.42 -17.55 9.52
CA ASP A 24 5.08 -18.70 10.12
C ASP A 24 6.48 -18.35 10.65
N MET A 25 7.18 -17.46 9.94
CA MET A 25 8.57 -17.09 10.28
C MET A 25 8.65 -16.06 11.39
N ILE A 26 7.67 -15.19 11.51
CA ILE A 26 7.68 -14.03 12.41
C ILE A 26 6.32 -13.94 13.11
N PRO A 27 6.13 -14.67 14.23
CA PRO A 27 4.87 -14.60 14.96
C PRO A 27 4.45 -13.19 15.33
N GLY A 28 3.20 -12.83 15.02
CA GLY A 28 2.65 -11.49 15.33
C GLY A 28 2.94 -10.42 14.28
N ILE A 29 3.56 -10.74 13.15
CA ILE A 29 3.86 -9.75 12.11
C ILE A 29 2.57 -9.17 11.49
N ALA A 30 1.55 -9.98 11.23
CA ALA A 30 0.33 -9.50 10.60
C ALA A 30 -0.40 -8.44 11.44
N PRO A 31 -0.67 -8.64 12.74
CA PRO A 31 -1.22 -7.59 13.60
C PRO A 31 -0.35 -6.34 13.67
N ARG A 32 0.98 -6.49 13.67
CA ARG A 32 1.91 -5.35 13.64
C ARG A 32 1.75 -4.53 12.37
N GLN A 33 1.63 -5.19 11.21
CA GLN A 33 1.46 -4.52 9.92
C GLN A 33 0.07 -3.87 9.78
N GLU A 34 -0.98 -4.47 10.34
CA GLU A 34 -2.31 -3.85 10.43
C GLU A 34 -2.27 -2.59 11.28
N GLY A 35 -1.58 -2.63 12.42
CA GLY A 35 -1.32 -1.45 13.27
C GLY A 35 -0.62 -0.35 12.50
N TYR A 36 0.43 -0.67 11.76
CA TYR A 36 1.14 0.29 10.94
C TYR A 36 0.25 0.92 9.84
N ALA A 37 -0.58 0.14 9.17
CA ALA A 37 -1.52 0.67 8.18
C ALA A 37 -2.53 1.64 8.82
N ALA A 38 -2.97 1.37 10.04
CA ALA A 38 -3.86 2.25 10.80
C ALA A 38 -3.15 3.55 11.22
N GLU A 39 -1.90 3.47 11.69
CA GLU A 39 -1.08 4.63 12.02
C GLU A 39 -0.81 5.52 10.80
N LEU A 40 -0.56 4.91 9.65
CA LEU A 40 -0.41 5.61 8.38
C LEU A 40 -1.71 6.37 8.02
N ALA A 41 -2.86 5.72 8.13
CA ALA A 41 -4.15 6.36 7.91
C ALA A 41 -4.35 7.57 8.81
N ALA A 42 -4.03 7.43 10.10
CA ALA A 42 -4.12 8.53 11.06
C ALA A 42 -3.15 9.68 10.73
N SER A 43 -1.93 9.39 10.30
CA SER A 43 -0.94 10.40 9.92
C SER A 43 -1.34 11.22 8.70
N LEU A 44 -2.15 10.63 7.81
CA LEU A 44 -2.63 11.25 6.59
C LEU A 44 -4.00 11.95 6.74
N ALA A 45 -4.61 11.92 7.93
CA ALA A 45 -5.93 12.48 8.20
C ALA A 45 -6.05 13.98 7.87
N GLY A 46 -4.93 14.71 7.82
CA GLY A 46 -4.89 16.13 7.45
C GLY A 46 -5.12 16.41 5.95
N VAL A 47 -4.97 15.40 5.08
CA VAL A 47 -5.08 15.55 3.62
C VAL A 47 -6.25 14.76 3.03
N GLY A 48 -6.84 13.85 3.77
CA GLY A 48 -7.95 13.03 3.30
C GLY A 48 -8.51 12.12 4.39
N GLU A 49 -9.62 11.45 4.09
CA GLU A 49 -10.15 10.33 4.88
C GLU A 49 -9.52 9.04 4.37
N PHE A 50 -8.63 8.44 5.15
CA PHE A 50 -7.96 7.20 4.79
C PHE A 50 -8.59 6.02 5.53
N ILE A 51 -9.04 5.02 4.77
CA ILE A 51 -9.76 3.85 5.29
C ILE A 51 -8.83 2.65 5.14
N PRO A 52 -8.25 2.14 6.26
CA PRO A 52 -7.39 0.98 6.21
C PRO A 52 -8.20 -0.26 5.86
N GLY A 53 -7.79 -0.96 4.80
CA GLY A 53 -8.25 -2.30 4.50
C GLY A 53 -7.52 -3.35 5.35
N LYS A 54 -7.99 -4.59 5.31
CA LYS A 54 -7.26 -5.71 5.88
C LYS A 54 -6.00 -5.99 5.08
N VAL A 55 -4.97 -6.51 5.76
CA VAL A 55 -3.74 -6.96 5.11
C VAL A 55 -4.04 -8.05 4.09
N VAL A 56 -3.51 -7.88 2.89
CA VAL A 56 -3.69 -8.78 1.75
C VAL A 56 -2.46 -9.67 1.61
N LYS A 57 -2.67 -10.96 1.69
CA LYS A 57 -1.62 -11.99 1.54
C LYS A 57 -1.80 -12.82 0.28
N TYR A 58 -3.03 -13.11 -0.07
CA TYR A 58 -3.40 -13.94 -1.22
C TYR A 58 -4.18 -13.12 -2.26
N ARG A 59 -4.31 -13.68 -3.46
CA ARG A 59 -5.09 -13.05 -4.53
C ARG A 59 -6.55 -12.85 -4.13
N GLU A 60 -7.13 -13.86 -3.49
CA GLU A 60 -8.54 -13.87 -3.06
C GLU A 60 -8.81 -12.76 -2.05
N ASP A 61 -7.87 -12.48 -1.15
CA ASP A 61 -7.95 -11.34 -0.23
C ASP A 61 -7.96 -10.02 -0.99
N ALA A 62 -7.06 -9.89 -1.99
CA ALA A 62 -6.99 -8.69 -2.82
C ALA A 62 -8.28 -8.47 -3.59
N GLU A 63 -8.83 -9.53 -4.22
CA GLU A 63 -10.10 -9.48 -4.93
C GLU A 63 -11.27 -9.06 -4.04
N ARG A 64 -11.30 -9.56 -2.82
CA ARG A 64 -12.33 -9.21 -1.84
C ARG A 64 -12.21 -7.75 -1.43
N VAL A 65 -11.01 -7.31 -1.02
CA VAL A 65 -10.79 -5.93 -0.55
C VAL A 65 -11.01 -4.93 -1.68
N MET A 66 -10.56 -5.22 -2.89
CA MET A 66 -10.77 -4.32 -4.03
C MET A 66 -12.26 -4.20 -4.41
N ARG A 67 -13.05 -5.29 -4.33
CA ARG A 67 -14.51 -5.21 -4.49
C ARG A 67 -15.15 -4.35 -3.40
N GLU A 68 -14.76 -4.56 -2.13
CA GLU A 68 -15.26 -3.74 -1.02
C GLU A 68 -14.95 -2.25 -1.25
N PHE A 69 -13.78 -1.93 -1.77
CA PHE A 69 -13.37 -0.56 -2.10
C PHE A 69 -14.15 0.02 -3.28
N GLU A 70 -14.38 -0.75 -4.33
CA GLU A 70 -15.16 -0.32 -5.50
C GLU A 70 -16.65 -0.13 -5.20
N ASP A 71 -17.18 -0.88 -4.22
CA ASP A 71 -18.55 -0.76 -3.74
C ASP A 71 -18.72 0.35 -2.69
N SER A 72 -17.61 0.81 -2.13
CA SER A 72 -17.57 1.82 -1.07
C SER A 72 -17.27 3.17 -1.68
N ASP A 73 -18.06 4.06 -1.94
CA ASP A 73 -17.89 5.44 -2.44
C ASP A 73 -16.49 6.08 -2.13
N LEU A 74 -15.41 5.42 -2.61
CA LEU A 74 -14.02 5.86 -2.50
C LEU A 74 -13.59 6.63 -3.75
N ASP A 75 -12.64 7.54 -3.58
CA ASP A 75 -12.08 8.35 -4.66
C ASP A 75 -10.76 7.76 -5.20
N GLY A 76 -10.16 6.80 -4.50
CA GLY A 76 -8.95 6.12 -4.93
C GLY A 76 -8.44 5.08 -3.93
N VAL A 77 -7.34 4.42 -4.28
CA VAL A 77 -6.68 3.41 -3.45
C VAL A 77 -5.20 3.73 -3.30
N LEU A 78 -4.73 3.77 -2.07
CA LEU A 78 -3.33 3.84 -1.71
C LEU A 78 -2.82 2.42 -1.45
N VAL A 79 -1.98 1.91 -2.32
CA VAL A 79 -1.34 0.60 -2.16
C VAL A 79 -0.05 0.74 -1.40
N VAL A 80 0.07 0.03 -0.29
CA VAL A 80 1.24 0.07 0.60
C VAL A 80 1.86 -1.31 0.69
N MET A 81 3.15 -1.39 0.42
CA MET A 81 3.92 -2.62 0.65
C MET A 81 4.29 -2.68 2.13
N LEU A 82 3.57 -3.49 2.89
CA LEU A 82 3.79 -3.67 4.33
C LEU A 82 4.98 -4.58 4.64
N THR A 83 5.24 -5.54 3.74
CA THR A 83 6.44 -6.37 3.72
C THR A 83 6.83 -6.62 2.26
N TYR A 84 7.95 -7.33 2.03
CA TYR A 84 8.17 -7.91 0.72
C TYR A 84 6.99 -8.81 0.36
N GLY A 85 6.45 -8.66 -0.85
CA GLY A 85 5.32 -9.46 -1.33
C GLY A 85 5.30 -9.52 -2.86
N PRO A 86 4.80 -10.64 -3.45
CA PRO A 86 4.79 -10.79 -4.89
C PRO A 86 3.75 -9.87 -5.53
N ALA A 87 4.21 -8.84 -6.22
CA ALA A 87 3.36 -7.88 -6.94
C ALA A 87 2.40 -8.56 -7.92
N MET A 88 2.78 -9.73 -8.47
CA MET A 88 1.95 -10.51 -9.39
C MET A 88 0.58 -10.93 -8.81
N ARG A 89 0.44 -10.99 -7.48
CA ARG A 89 -0.84 -11.34 -6.84
C ARG A 89 -1.89 -10.25 -7.01
N VAL A 90 -1.46 -9.00 -7.13
CA VAL A 90 -2.35 -7.82 -7.14
C VAL A 90 -2.28 -7.02 -8.44
N ALA A 91 -1.20 -7.13 -9.21
CA ALA A 91 -0.93 -6.28 -10.37
C ALA A 91 -2.10 -6.23 -11.37
N ARG A 92 -2.69 -7.37 -11.69
CA ARG A 92 -3.83 -7.44 -12.60
C ARG A 92 -5.07 -6.74 -12.05
N LEU A 93 -5.38 -6.98 -10.78
CA LEU A 93 -6.54 -6.37 -10.11
C LEU A 93 -6.42 -4.85 -10.06
N LEU A 94 -5.21 -4.36 -9.74
CA LEU A 94 -4.93 -2.92 -9.71
C LEU A 94 -5.03 -2.30 -11.11
N ALA A 95 -4.56 -3.01 -12.15
CA ALA A 95 -4.64 -2.54 -13.53
C ALA A 95 -6.08 -2.52 -14.08
N GLU A 96 -6.95 -3.41 -13.59
CA GLU A 96 -8.35 -3.53 -14.00
C GLU A 96 -9.29 -2.67 -13.12
N SER A 97 -8.78 -2.08 -12.03
CA SER A 97 -9.58 -1.26 -11.12
C SER A 97 -10.09 0.02 -11.78
N ARG A 98 -11.31 0.39 -11.43
CA ARG A 98 -11.92 1.66 -11.82
C ARG A 98 -11.49 2.84 -10.95
N LEU A 99 -10.94 2.54 -9.76
CA LEU A 99 -10.44 3.55 -8.84
C LEU A 99 -9.01 3.96 -9.22
N PRO A 100 -8.66 5.24 -9.13
CA PRO A 100 -7.27 5.69 -9.22
C PRO A 100 -6.38 4.97 -8.20
N ILE A 101 -5.22 4.49 -8.65
CA ILE A 101 -4.26 3.75 -7.82
C ILE A 101 -3.03 4.61 -7.57
N CYS A 102 -2.66 4.77 -6.32
CA CYS A 102 -1.40 5.35 -5.89
C CYS A 102 -0.56 4.27 -5.21
N LEU A 103 0.67 4.06 -5.68
CA LEU A 103 1.62 3.17 -5.03
C LEU A 103 2.47 3.97 -4.05
N ALA A 104 2.45 3.57 -2.79
CA ALA A 104 3.27 4.17 -1.75
C ALA A 104 4.35 3.19 -1.29
N ASN A 105 5.59 3.62 -1.46
CA ASN A 105 6.75 2.96 -0.89
C ASN A 105 7.16 3.73 0.37
N ILE A 106 6.73 3.26 1.52
CA ILE A 106 6.89 3.95 2.80
C ILE A 106 7.69 3.06 3.74
N GLN A 107 8.71 3.64 4.35
CA GLN A 107 9.48 3.00 5.39
C GLN A 107 8.92 3.44 6.74
N PRO A 108 8.49 2.49 7.62
CA PRO A 108 7.93 2.83 8.93
C PRO A 108 8.94 3.54 9.83
N GLU A 109 10.18 3.07 9.81
CA GLU A 109 11.23 3.56 10.68
C GLU A 109 12.14 4.57 9.95
N PRO A 110 12.53 5.67 10.60
CA PRO A 110 13.33 6.73 9.97
C PRO A 110 14.77 6.29 9.68
N ALA A 111 15.26 5.29 10.36
CA ALA A 111 16.65 4.80 10.21
C ALA A 111 16.77 3.32 10.55
N VAL A 112 17.65 2.62 9.84
CA VAL A 112 18.10 1.27 10.19
C VAL A 112 19.12 1.37 11.32
N THR A 113 18.89 0.64 12.40
CA THR A 113 19.81 0.61 13.55
C THR A 113 20.44 -0.78 13.70
N ALA A 114 21.53 -0.86 14.44
CA ALA A 114 22.21 -2.13 14.74
C ALA A 114 21.35 -3.08 15.62
N ALA A 115 20.29 -2.57 16.23
CA ALA A 115 19.37 -3.34 17.04
C ALA A 115 18.25 -4.03 16.23
N TRP A 116 18.19 -3.77 14.91
CA TRP A 116 17.19 -4.39 14.04
C TRP A 116 17.43 -5.88 13.86
N ASP A 117 16.36 -6.64 13.98
CA ASP A 117 16.32 -8.06 13.66
C ASP A 117 15.78 -8.32 12.23
N MET A 118 15.62 -9.60 11.88
CA MET A 118 15.07 -9.99 10.57
C MET A 118 13.62 -9.53 10.37
N ALA A 119 12.83 -9.43 11.45
CA ALA A 119 11.45 -8.96 11.36
C ALA A 119 11.41 -7.48 11.00
N ASP A 120 12.24 -6.67 11.63
CA ASP A 120 12.39 -5.25 11.33
C ASP A 120 12.86 -5.04 9.89
N MET A 121 13.87 -5.79 9.46
CA MET A 121 14.39 -5.75 8.09
C MET A 121 13.33 -6.13 7.04
N THR A 122 12.49 -7.10 7.34
CA THR A 122 11.45 -7.57 6.43
C THR A 122 10.30 -6.58 6.30
N SER A 123 9.95 -5.92 7.39
CA SER A 123 8.93 -4.88 7.43
C SER A 123 9.34 -3.59 6.73
N THR A 124 10.65 -3.40 6.51
CA THR A 124 11.21 -2.13 6.00
C THR A 124 11.79 -2.26 4.60
N ARG A 125 11.93 -3.48 4.08
CA ARG A 125 12.47 -3.70 2.74
C ARG A 125 11.47 -3.37 1.66
N VAL A 126 11.39 -2.11 1.35
CA VAL A 126 10.83 -1.66 0.09
C VAL A 126 11.91 -0.87 -0.63
N CYS A 127 12.43 -1.43 -1.72
CA CYS A 127 13.46 -0.86 -2.59
C CYS A 127 14.65 -0.18 -1.90
N THR A 128 15.77 -0.88 -1.77
CA THR A 128 17.09 -0.29 -1.54
C THR A 128 17.64 0.43 -2.80
N GLY A 129 16.76 1.03 -3.58
CA GLY A 129 17.15 1.91 -4.67
C GLY A 129 17.60 3.24 -4.09
N ARG A 130 18.77 3.73 -4.53
CA ARG A 130 19.24 5.08 -4.23
C ARG A 130 18.08 6.06 -4.39
N ARG A 131 17.92 6.97 -3.42
CA ARG A 131 17.08 8.15 -3.58
C ARG A 131 17.57 8.97 -4.77
N THR A 132 17.03 8.67 -5.93
CA THR A 132 16.98 9.68 -6.98
C THR A 132 15.76 10.55 -6.68
N PRO A 133 15.89 11.87 -6.71
CA PRO A 133 14.71 12.75 -6.59
C PRO A 133 13.70 12.33 -7.66
N PRO A 134 12.38 12.41 -7.39
CA PRO A 134 11.37 12.07 -8.38
C PRO A 134 11.60 12.94 -9.61
N THR A 135 12.02 12.35 -10.70
CA THR A 135 11.94 12.99 -12.00
C THR A 135 10.46 13.14 -12.35
N PRO A 136 10.00 14.32 -12.80
CA PRO A 136 8.62 14.48 -13.25
C PRO A 136 8.34 13.45 -14.34
N TRP A 137 7.25 12.73 -14.22
CA TRP A 137 6.84 11.74 -15.20
C TRP A 137 6.58 12.41 -16.56
N SER A 138 7.41 12.13 -17.55
CA SER A 138 7.28 12.61 -18.91
C SER A 138 6.66 11.54 -19.81
N GLY A 139 5.39 11.25 -19.68
CA GLY A 139 4.57 10.54 -20.65
C GLY A 139 5.01 9.14 -21.11
N PRO A 140 4.22 8.45 -21.97
CA PRO A 140 4.50 7.10 -22.44
C PRO A 140 5.73 7.07 -23.34
N GLY A 141 6.84 6.60 -22.79
CA GLY A 141 8.13 6.48 -23.48
C GLY A 141 9.35 6.50 -22.57
N GLY A 142 9.20 6.86 -21.32
CA GLY A 142 10.30 6.91 -20.35
C GLY A 142 10.46 5.57 -19.64
N GLY A 143 11.55 4.88 -19.96
CA GLY A 143 11.89 3.59 -19.43
C GLY A 143 12.14 3.57 -17.93
N SER A 144 11.85 2.41 -17.39
CA SER A 144 12.53 1.71 -16.32
C SER A 144 13.15 2.54 -15.20
N ALA A 145 12.56 2.47 -14.03
CA ALA A 145 13.39 2.40 -12.82
C ALA A 145 12.63 1.63 -11.75
N CYS A 146 13.12 0.46 -11.42
CA CYS A 146 13.03 -0.04 -10.06
C CYS A 146 14.05 0.64 -9.22
#